data_1551ed301a71e5a59ad5d4de01de49be
#
_entry.id   1551ed301a71e5a59ad5d4de01de49be
#
_cell.length_a   1.000
_cell.length_b   1.000
_cell.length_c   1.000
_cell.angle_alpha   90.00
_cell.angle_beta   90.00
_cell.angle_gamma   90.00
#
_symmetry.space_group_name_H-M   'P 1'
#
loop_
_entity.id
_entity.type
_entity.pdbx_description
1 polymer ?
#
loop_
_entity_poly.entity_id
_entity_poly.type
_entity_poly.pdbx_seq_one_letter_code
_entity_poly.pdbx_strand_id
1 'polypeptide(L)'
;MAIQTQNTFQQSIADEYLKTHQFPVDFEIKVVAARPLKLEGYTLRATKSSKGINATIGIALDHSLRYALNHLLAFSKEQVGEISIDLGPDFAVRGVVEGFYGKPWSHEQRIRGLKNFGDFNMNTYFLAPKDVPWQRFNWRQPFQSEFLNTTEELIKIGRLNAIEIVTCVSPGLSVQYSDENDVDAVITRYKQLFDLGARHFGLLWDDIAWELQHQEDIDRYLSTAAAHADFTNRVWSKLVALDSEVSLTVCPMHYSGRGNEPYLKEIGSQLYSRINLMWTGRSIISEYLDISDAVIFERTTLRSPMYWDNYPVNDGGLQKNLYIGPIRGREVGLHKYSAGLLSNPMLQFEMSQIPLFTIGEYLWDSSAYNPDQSWEKALVHLIHNQNDRLALRKFMRTSMGSAVGGDPAPDLRQVFRKGVGLWRAGELEKSGQVFIDAGQEIIDNHGYLVSSDFSRPEMIAEIEKWLEKYLIGGQVLQGLGSILKLCDFNNDKRCIFGSVEQVEQLAQLKDQLEAHRKNLFGDQIEGPINELMAELQS
;
A
#
# COMPACT_ATOMS: atom_id res chain seq x y z
N MET A 1 3.26 31.30 17.74
CA MET A 1 3.68 30.14 16.92
C MET A 1 4.55 30.66 15.76
N ALA A 2 5.78 30.20 15.62
CA ALA A 2 6.67 30.62 14.53
C ALA A 2 7.61 29.49 14.11
N ILE A 3 7.83 29.33 12.82
CA ILE A 3 8.88 28.49 12.24
C ILE A 3 9.86 29.43 11.52
N GLN A 4 11.09 29.49 12.00
CA GLN A 4 12.17 30.27 11.39
C GLN A 4 12.96 29.36 10.46
N THR A 5 12.83 29.54 9.16
CA THR A 5 13.48 28.77 8.10
C THR A 5 14.69 29.50 7.53
N GLN A 6 15.53 28.79 6.74
CA GLN A 6 16.73 29.34 6.12
C GLN A 6 16.50 29.88 4.71
N ASN A 7 15.43 29.41 4.04
CA ASN A 7 15.09 29.81 2.68
C ASN A 7 13.57 29.74 2.44
N THR A 8 13.13 30.31 1.32
CA THR A 8 11.71 30.39 0.94
C THR A 8 11.08 29.02 0.67
N PHE A 9 11.84 28.04 0.19
CA PHE A 9 11.31 26.69 -0.06
C PHE A 9 11.02 25.94 1.23
N GLN A 10 11.92 26.00 2.22
CA GLN A 10 11.64 25.48 3.57
C GLN A 10 10.42 26.16 4.20
N GLN A 11 10.25 27.48 3.99
CA GLN A 11 9.07 28.19 4.47
C GLN A 11 7.80 27.65 3.79
N SER A 12 7.84 27.40 2.47
CA SER A 12 6.70 26.83 1.75
C SER A 12 6.32 25.42 2.24
N ILE A 13 7.30 24.57 2.59
CA ILE A 13 7.07 23.26 3.22
C ILE A 13 6.39 23.42 4.58
N ALA A 14 6.91 24.33 5.42
CA ALA A 14 6.34 24.60 6.74
C ALA A 14 4.90 25.13 6.64
N ASP A 15 4.64 26.05 5.74
CA ASP A 15 3.32 26.65 5.52
C ASP A 15 2.32 25.59 5.01
N GLU A 16 2.72 24.72 4.08
CA GLU A 16 1.88 23.62 3.59
C GLU A 16 1.59 22.62 4.71
N TYR A 17 2.60 22.31 5.53
CA TYR A 17 2.43 21.44 6.69
C TYR A 17 1.39 21.98 7.66
N LEU A 18 1.47 23.25 8.02
CA LEU A 18 0.58 23.89 8.99
C LEU A 18 -0.86 24.08 8.48
N LYS A 19 -1.13 23.97 7.17
CA LYS A 19 -2.51 23.95 6.64
C LYS A 19 -3.31 22.74 7.08
N THR A 20 -2.64 21.62 7.28
CA THR A 20 -3.30 20.32 7.56
C THR A 20 -2.99 19.78 8.96
N HIS A 21 -1.96 20.31 9.63
CA HIS A 21 -1.50 19.85 10.93
C HIS A 21 -1.54 20.96 11.96
N GLN A 22 -2.11 20.67 13.13
CA GLN A 22 -2.20 21.61 14.24
C GLN A 22 -1.40 21.08 15.43
N PHE A 23 -0.47 21.88 15.91
CA PHE A 23 0.21 21.61 17.18
C PHE A 23 -0.74 21.93 18.34
N PRO A 24 -0.86 21.03 19.34
CA PRO A 24 -1.78 21.22 20.47
C PRO A 24 -1.35 22.33 21.45
N VAL A 25 -0.15 22.86 21.27
CA VAL A 25 0.46 23.90 22.12
C VAL A 25 1.19 24.92 21.26
N ASP A 26 1.48 26.10 21.81
CA ASP A 26 2.34 27.10 21.16
C ASP A 26 3.74 26.56 20.88
N PHE A 27 4.37 27.04 19.82
CA PHE A 27 5.70 26.58 19.42
C PHE A 27 6.58 27.70 18.86
N GLU A 28 7.88 27.57 19.09
CA GLU A 28 8.96 28.24 18.39
C GLU A 28 9.91 27.19 17.80
N ILE A 29 10.05 27.17 16.49
CA ILE A 29 10.88 26.20 15.78
C ILE A 29 11.91 26.96 14.97
N LYS A 30 13.19 26.60 15.13
CA LYS A 30 14.30 27.11 14.33
C LYS A 30 14.86 26.00 13.45
N VAL A 31 14.92 26.24 12.14
CA VAL A 31 15.55 25.34 11.17
C VAL A 31 16.99 25.82 10.92
N VAL A 32 17.95 24.89 10.97
CA VAL A 32 19.38 25.17 10.78
C VAL A 32 20.01 24.16 9.82
N ALA A 33 21.07 24.54 9.13
CA ALA A 33 21.88 23.59 8.37
C ALA A 33 22.59 22.63 9.34
N ALA A 34 22.55 21.34 9.03
CA ALA A 34 23.20 20.30 9.81
C ALA A 34 23.66 19.15 8.90
N ARG A 35 24.45 18.24 9.45
CA ARG A 35 24.85 16.99 8.81
C ARG A 35 24.32 15.82 9.64
N PRO A 36 23.05 15.41 9.42
CA PRO A 36 22.50 14.22 10.07
C PRO A 36 23.30 12.96 9.69
N LEU A 37 23.19 11.90 10.49
CA LEU A 37 23.81 10.60 10.20
C LEU A 37 23.42 10.03 8.83
N LYS A 38 22.17 10.27 8.41
CA LYS A 38 21.68 9.94 7.07
C LYS A 38 21.36 11.23 6.32
N LEU A 39 21.75 11.33 5.04
CA LEU A 39 21.63 12.56 4.26
C LEU A 39 20.19 13.13 4.22
N GLU A 40 19.21 12.24 4.06
CA GLU A 40 17.78 12.59 4.04
C GLU A 40 17.17 12.62 5.45
N GLY A 41 17.99 12.46 6.49
CA GLY A 41 17.58 12.54 7.88
C GLY A 41 17.54 13.96 8.43
N TYR A 42 17.38 14.04 9.74
CA TYR A 42 17.37 15.28 10.51
C TYR A 42 17.89 15.08 11.93
N THR A 43 18.40 16.15 12.53
CA THR A 43 18.57 16.24 13.98
C THR A 43 17.40 17.04 14.56
N LEU A 44 16.89 16.63 15.70
CA LEU A 44 15.83 17.34 16.41
C LEU A 44 16.18 17.46 17.89
N ARG A 45 16.22 18.68 18.39
CA ARG A 45 16.28 19.00 19.81
C ARG A 45 15.06 19.81 20.16
N ALA A 46 14.25 19.32 21.09
CA ALA A 46 13.06 20.04 21.50
C ALA A 46 12.82 19.89 23.00
N THR A 47 12.31 20.96 23.61
CA THR A 47 11.85 21.00 25.00
C THR A 47 10.39 21.41 25.01
N LYS A 48 9.52 20.58 25.63
CA LYS A 48 8.12 20.86 25.85
C LYS A 48 7.88 21.24 27.31
N SER A 49 7.30 22.39 27.54
CA SER A 49 6.90 22.93 28.84
C SER A 49 5.40 23.26 28.88
N SER A 50 4.89 23.72 30.03
CA SER A 50 3.53 24.26 30.14
C SER A 50 3.28 25.52 29.28
N LYS A 51 4.34 26.18 28.79
CA LYS A 51 4.27 27.39 27.96
C LYS A 51 4.34 27.10 26.45
N GLY A 52 4.62 25.86 26.07
CA GLY A 52 4.77 25.45 24.67
C GLY A 52 6.04 24.68 24.37
N ILE A 53 6.39 24.60 23.09
CA ILE A 53 7.55 23.86 22.57
C ILE A 53 8.58 24.83 22.00
N ASN A 54 9.84 24.66 22.40
CA ASN A 54 10.99 25.23 21.73
C ASN A 54 11.77 24.12 21.04
N ALA A 55 11.99 24.23 19.72
CA ALA A 55 12.67 23.21 18.95
C ALA A 55 13.73 23.78 18.01
N THR A 56 14.81 23.02 17.83
CA THR A 56 15.79 23.23 16.77
C THR A 56 15.84 21.99 15.89
N ILE A 57 15.57 22.17 14.59
CA ILE A 57 15.61 21.14 13.56
C ILE A 57 16.85 21.39 12.69
N GLY A 58 17.76 20.41 12.63
CA GLY A 58 18.92 20.46 11.75
C GLY A 58 18.73 19.53 10.55
N ILE A 59 18.89 20.05 9.34
CA ILE A 59 18.71 19.33 8.08
C ILE A 59 19.84 19.60 7.09
N ALA A 60 20.10 18.62 6.21
CA ALA A 60 20.99 18.77 5.06
C ALA A 60 20.20 19.03 3.76
N LEU A 61 19.01 18.46 3.65
CA LEU A 61 18.11 18.61 2.49
C LEU A 61 16.80 19.26 2.93
N ASP A 62 16.30 20.20 2.15
CA ASP A 62 15.11 20.99 2.51
C ASP A 62 13.88 20.15 2.82
N HIS A 63 13.66 19.07 2.04
CA HIS A 63 12.50 18.18 2.22
C HIS A 63 12.54 17.37 3.53
N SER A 64 13.73 17.20 4.14
CA SER A 64 13.85 16.54 5.46
C SER A 64 13.12 17.30 6.58
N LEU A 65 12.83 18.58 6.36
CA LEU A 65 12.00 19.37 7.28
C LEU A 65 10.62 18.74 7.51
N ARG A 66 10.02 18.16 6.45
CA ARG A 66 8.71 17.50 6.55
C ARG A 66 8.73 16.35 7.57
N TYR A 67 9.76 15.49 7.51
CA TYR A 67 9.90 14.34 8.42
C TYR A 67 10.17 14.78 9.86
N ALA A 68 10.98 15.82 10.03
CA ALA A 68 11.24 16.40 11.35
C ALA A 68 9.97 17.00 11.98
N LEU A 69 9.12 17.66 11.18
CA LEU A 69 7.84 18.20 11.63
C LEU A 69 6.85 17.10 12.04
N ASN A 70 6.79 15.97 11.30
CA ASN A 70 5.99 14.81 11.67
C ASN A 70 6.37 14.29 13.08
N HIS A 71 7.68 14.16 13.33
CA HIS A 71 8.18 13.70 14.62
C HIS A 71 7.90 14.71 15.74
N LEU A 72 8.13 16.00 15.46
CA LEU A 72 7.88 17.07 16.42
C LEU A 72 6.38 17.18 16.77
N LEU A 73 5.49 16.99 15.79
CA LEU A 73 4.05 16.93 16.03
C LEU A 73 3.67 15.73 16.93
N ALA A 74 4.27 14.56 16.72
CA ALA A 74 4.05 13.41 17.60
C ALA A 74 4.54 13.72 19.02
N PHE A 75 5.77 14.22 19.18
CA PHE A 75 6.31 14.66 20.48
C PHE A 75 5.45 15.73 21.14
N SER A 76 4.81 16.61 20.38
CA SER A 76 3.95 17.67 20.92
C SER A 76 2.72 17.14 21.68
N LYS A 77 2.31 15.92 21.41
CA LYS A 77 1.14 15.25 22.05
C LYS A 77 1.51 14.51 23.34
N GLU A 78 2.81 14.31 23.58
CA GLU A 78 3.32 13.65 24.80
C GLU A 78 3.28 14.58 26.02
N GLN A 79 3.70 14.06 27.18
CA GLN A 79 3.83 14.87 28.39
C GLN A 79 5.02 15.85 28.28
N VAL A 80 5.14 16.77 29.25
CA VAL A 80 6.30 17.67 29.36
C VAL A 80 7.60 16.87 29.36
N GLY A 81 8.60 17.31 28.57
CA GLY A 81 9.87 16.59 28.44
C GLY A 81 10.83 17.22 27.44
N GLU A 82 11.92 16.52 27.23
CA GLU A 82 12.96 16.89 26.26
C GLU A 82 13.26 15.74 25.32
N ILE A 83 13.61 16.06 24.07
CA ILE A 83 14.05 15.11 23.07
C ILE A 83 15.30 15.62 22.37
N SER A 84 16.27 14.72 22.14
CA SER A 84 17.47 14.99 21.35
C SER A 84 17.80 13.76 20.52
N ILE A 85 17.57 13.83 19.21
CA ILE A 85 17.65 12.69 18.28
C ILE A 85 18.35 13.09 16.98
N ASP A 86 18.90 12.09 16.30
CA ASP A 86 19.42 12.14 14.94
C ASP A 86 18.83 10.92 14.22
N LEU A 87 17.87 11.14 13.33
CA LEU A 87 17.09 10.10 12.65
C LEU A 87 17.08 10.31 11.14
N GLY A 88 16.87 9.22 10.44
CA GLY A 88 16.66 9.23 8.99
C GLY A 88 16.18 7.88 8.49
N PRO A 89 15.69 7.82 7.24
CA PRO A 89 15.09 6.63 6.68
C PRO A 89 16.09 5.49 6.46
N ASP A 90 15.62 4.25 6.56
CA ASP A 90 16.38 3.08 6.15
C ASP A 90 16.45 2.98 4.62
N PHE A 91 15.31 3.06 3.94
CA PHE A 91 15.24 2.97 2.49
C PHE A 91 15.45 4.35 1.83
N ALA A 92 16.35 4.44 0.85
CA ALA A 92 16.62 5.67 0.11
C ALA A 92 15.41 6.06 -0.78
N VAL A 93 14.86 5.11 -1.55
CA VAL A 93 13.60 5.28 -2.28
C VAL A 93 12.52 4.50 -1.56
N ARG A 94 11.45 5.19 -1.18
CA ARG A 94 10.34 4.64 -0.41
C ARG A 94 9.03 5.32 -0.81
N GLY A 95 8.04 4.53 -1.21
CA GLY A 95 6.82 5.16 -1.69
C GLY A 95 5.81 4.24 -2.32
N VAL A 96 5.09 4.79 -3.27
CA VAL A 96 3.95 4.16 -3.92
C VAL A 96 4.16 4.10 -5.43
N VAL A 97 3.77 3.00 -6.05
CA VAL A 97 3.59 2.88 -7.49
C VAL A 97 2.12 2.64 -7.79
N GLU A 98 1.42 3.64 -8.33
CA GLU A 98 0.05 3.47 -8.86
C GLU A 98 0.14 2.70 -10.18
N GLY A 99 0.33 1.38 -10.07
CA GLY A 99 0.61 0.48 -11.18
C GLY A 99 -0.42 -0.64 -11.37
N PHE A 100 -1.57 -0.53 -10.72
CA PHE A 100 -2.65 -1.51 -10.81
C PHE A 100 -3.48 -1.36 -12.09
N TYR A 101 -4.13 -2.46 -12.49
CA TYR A 101 -5.15 -2.49 -13.54
C TYR A 101 -6.51 -2.07 -12.98
N GLY A 102 -7.35 -1.45 -13.84
CA GLY A 102 -8.67 -0.96 -13.48
C GLY A 102 -8.74 0.56 -13.41
N LYS A 103 -9.78 1.06 -12.74
CA LYS A 103 -10.01 2.50 -12.64
C LYS A 103 -8.90 3.15 -11.78
N PRO A 104 -8.12 4.08 -12.35
CA PRO A 104 -7.08 4.78 -11.61
C PRO A 104 -7.67 5.68 -10.53
N TRP A 105 -6.86 6.05 -9.55
CA TRP A 105 -7.23 7.06 -8.57
C TRP A 105 -7.55 8.40 -9.23
N SER A 106 -8.51 9.14 -8.67
CA SER A 106 -8.85 10.48 -9.16
C SER A 106 -7.71 11.47 -8.88
N HIS A 107 -7.73 12.61 -9.56
CA HIS A 107 -6.75 13.68 -9.33
C HIS A 107 -6.77 14.16 -7.87
N GLU A 108 -7.97 14.35 -7.30
CA GLU A 108 -8.15 14.74 -5.90
C GLU A 108 -7.64 13.66 -4.93
N GLN A 109 -7.85 12.37 -5.24
CA GLN A 109 -7.29 11.27 -4.46
C GLN A 109 -5.76 11.28 -4.50
N ARG A 110 -5.16 11.52 -5.67
CA ARG A 110 -3.70 11.65 -5.80
C ARG A 110 -3.14 12.82 -4.98
N ILE A 111 -3.79 14.00 -5.03
CA ILE A 111 -3.40 15.16 -4.21
C ILE A 111 -3.46 14.83 -2.71
N ARG A 112 -4.55 14.19 -2.25
CA ARG A 112 -4.64 13.72 -0.85
C ARG A 112 -3.59 12.66 -0.54
N GLY A 113 -3.36 11.75 -1.47
CA GLY A 113 -2.32 10.72 -1.37
C GLY A 113 -0.94 11.31 -1.14
N LEU A 114 -0.53 12.34 -1.89
CA LEU A 114 0.77 12.98 -1.73
C LEU A 114 0.96 13.58 -0.32
N LYS A 115 -0.10 14.14 0.26
CA LYS A 115 -0.06 14.64 1.65
C LYS A 115 0.10 13.50 2.65
N ASN A 116 -0.71 12.45 2.51
CA ASN A 116 -0.64 11.27 3.36
C ASN A 116 0.73 10.58 3.26
N PHE A 117 1.26 10.41 2.04
CA PHE A 117 2.58 9.78 1.84
C PHE A 117 3.71 10.57 2.50
N GLY A 118 3.63 11.91 2.48
CA GLY A 118 4.52 12.76 3.26
C GLY A 118 4.40 12.55 4.77
N ASP A 119 3.18 12.32 5.28
CA ASP A 119 2.93 11.99 6.69
C ASP A 119 3.45 10.59 7.06
N PHE A 120 3.46 9.65 6.09
CA PHE A 120 4.02 8.30 6.23
C PHE A 120 5.55 8.27 6.04
N ASN A 121 6.20 9.44 5.92
CA ASN A 121 7.63 9.61 5.67
C ASN A 121 8.13 8.93 4.38
N MET A 122 7.26 8.76 3.39
CA MET A 122 7.63 8.36 2.03
C MET A 122 8.23 9.54 1.26
N ASN A 123 8.89 9.25 0.11
CA ASN A 123 9.53 10.28 -0.73
C ASN A 123 9.26 10.14 -2.23
N THR A 124 8.55 9.11 -2.68
CA THR A 124 8.43 8.82 -4.11
C THR A 124 7.03 8.34 -4.47
N TYR A 125 6.49 8.85 -5.58
CA TYR A 125 5.23 8.40 -6.16
C TYR A 125 5.40 8.15 -7.66
N PHE A 126 5.26 6.88 -8.08
CA PHE A 126 5.25 6.47 -9.48
C PHE A 126 3.84 6.53 -10.05
N LEU A 127 3.63 7.39 -11.02
CA LEU A 127 2.38 7.50 -11.78
C LEU A 127 2.44 6.57 -12.99
N ALA A 128 1.92 5.35 -12.83
CA ALA A 128 2.00 4.27 -13.80
C ALA A 128 0.65 3.54 -14.04
N PRO A 129 -0.50 4.22 -14.12
CA PRO A 129 -1.81 3.56 -14.23
C PRO A 129 -1.92 2.78 -15.55
N LYS A 130 -2.26 1.47 -15.47
CA LYS A 130 -2.18 0.53 -16.59
C LYS A 130 -3.26 0.73 -17.65
N ASP A 131 -4.50 1.06 -17.25
CA ASP A 131 -5.66 1.07 -18.13
C ASP A 131 -5.98 2.47 -18.70
N VAL A 132 -5.03 3.40 -18.65
CA VAL A 132 -5.19 4.69 -19.31
C VAL A 132 -4.52 4.69 -20.69
N PRO A 133 -5.20 5.18 -21.74
CA PRO A 133 -4.71 5.05 -23.12
C PRO A 133 -3.32 5.65 -23.34
N TRP A 134 -3.02 6.78 -22.71
CA TRP A 134 -1.73 7.44 -22.87
C TRP A 134 -0.56 6.65 -22.25
N GLN A 135 -0.78 5.74 -21.33
CA GLN A 135 0.27 4.96 -20.66
C GLN A 135 0.87 3.90 -21.60
N ARG A 136 0.01 3.12 -22.29
CA ARG A 136 0.42 1.91 -23.02
C ARG A 136 0.08 1.93 -24.51
N PHE A 137 -1.06 2.53 -24.89
CA PHE A 137 -1.56 2.45 -26.28
C PHE A 137 -1.14 3.64 -27.12
N ASN A 138 -1.32 4.87 -26.60
CA ASN A 138 -1.04 6.11 -27.31
C ASN A 138 0.31 6.73 -26.92
N TRP A 139 1.26 5.93 -26.49
CA TRP A 139 2.52 6.39 -25.93
C TRP A 139 3.42 7.16 -26.93
N ARG A 140 3.23 6.97 -28.24
CA ARG A 140 3.96 7.74 -29.26
C ARG A 140 3.49 9.20 -29.39
N GLN A 141 2.28 9.50 -28.92
CA GLN A 141 1.74 10.85 -28.98
C GLN A 141 2.24 11.69 -27.80
N PRO A 142 2.59 12.97 -28.00
CA PRO A 142 2.88 13.87 -26.88
C PRO A 142 1.73 13.92 -25.87
N PHE A 143 2.04 14.19 -24.62
CA PHE A 143 1.01 14.42 -23.62
C PHE A 143 0.18 15.65 -23.95
N GLN A 144 -1.12 15.56 -23.75
CA GLN A 144 -2.06 16.67 -23.92
C GLN A 144 -1.99 17.65 -22.76
N SER A 145 -2.41 18.89 -22.97
CA SER A 145 -2.33 19.97 -22.00
C SER A 145 -3.03 19.64 -20.67
N GLU A 146 -4.17 18.95 -20.71
CA GLU A 146 -4.88 18.54 -19.49
C GLU A 146 -4.03 17.65 -18.60
N PHE A 147 -3.37 16.63 -19.18
CA PHE A 147 -2.47 15.76 -18.44
C PHE A 147 -1.26 16.52 -17.91
N LEU A 148 -0.68 17.42 -18.71
CA LEU A 148 0.47 18.23 -18.29
C LEU A 148 0.10 19.15 -17.13
N ASN A 149 -1.04 19.82 -17.18
CA ASN A 149 -1.51 20.71 -16.11
C ASN A 149 -1.74 19.94 -14.80
N THR A 150 -2.41 18.78 -14.84
CA THR A 150 -2.63 17.95 -13.66
C THR A 150 -1.31 17.39 -13.11
N THR A 151 -0.36 17.03 -13.98
CA THR A 151 0.95 16.52 -13.57
C THR A 151 1.81 17.63 -12.96
N GLU A 152 1.78 18.85 -13.49
CA GLU A 152 2.46 20.01 -12.91
C GLU A 152 1.98 20.30 -11.49
N GLU A 153 0.67 20.24 -11.26
CA GLU A 153 0.09 20.38 -9.92
C GLU A 153 0.58 19.28 -8.98
N LEU A 154 0.60 18.01 -9.41
CA LEU A 154 1.13 16.90 -8.62
C LEU A 154 2.61 17.11 -8.28
N ILE A 155 3.44 17.53 -9.23
CA ILE A 155 4.87 17.83 -8.99
C ILE A 155 5.02 18.93 -7.94
N LYS A 156 4.25 20.01 -8.04
CA LYS A 156 4.30 21.13 -7.10
C LYS A 156 3.87 20.70 -5.69
N ILE A 157 2.75 20.01 -5.56
CA ILE A 157 2.23 19.54 -4.27
C ILE A 157 3.15 18.46 -3.69
N GLY A 158 3.63 17.54 -4.54
CA GLY A 158 4.58 16.49 -4.14
C GLY A 158 5.81 17.08 -3.48
N ARG A 159 6.46 18.05 -4.10
CA ARG A 159 7.66 18.71 -3.55
C ARG A 159 7.45 19.35 -2.18
N LEU A 160 6.27 19.96 -1.96
CA LEU A 160 5.92 20.55 -0.65
C LEU A 160 5.67 19.47 0.43
N ASN A 161 5.39 18.24 0.01
CA ASN A 161 5.16 17.10 0.89
C ASN A 161 6.32 16.10 0.90
N ALA A 162 7.51 16.50 0.40
CA ALA A 162 8.70 15.67 0.29
C ALA A 162 8.54 14.45 -0.65
N ILE A 163 7.64 14.51 -1.64
CA ILE A 163 7.35 13.43 -2.58
C ILE A 163 7.78 13.82 -3.99
N GLU A 164 8.70 13.05 -4.57
CA GLU A 164 9.05 13.14 -5.99
C GLU A 164 8.06 12.37 -6.85
N ILE A 165 7.61 13.00 -7.93
CA ILE A 165 6.71 12.40 -8.90
C ILE A 165 7.53 11.78 -10.04
N VAL A 166 7.32 10.47 -10.25
CA VAL A 166 7.93 9.72 -11.35
C VAL A 166 6.84 9.35 -12.35
N THR A 167 6.90 9.91 -13.55
CA THR A 167 5.95 9.56 -14.60
C THR A 167 6.52 8.45 -15.48
N CYS A 168 5.70 7.44 -15.77
CA CYS A 168 6.11 6.25 -16.49
C CYS A 168 5.57 6.23 -17.92
N VAL A 169 6.27 5.51 -18.80
CA VAL A 169 5.82 5.12 -20.13
C VAL A 169 5.99 3.61 -20.28
N SER A 170 4.97 2.92 -20.84
CA SER A 170 4.97 1.47 -21.09
C SER A 170 4.80 1.19 -22.58
N PRO A 171 5.84 1.29 -23.41
CA PRO A 171 5.73 1.23 -24.85
C PRO A 171 5.68 -0.21 -25.41
N GLY A 172 5.93 -1.23 -24.59
CA GLY A 172 6.25 -2.61 -24.99
C GLY A 172 5.17 -3.34 -25.79
N LEU A 173 3.92 -2.88 -25.80
CA LEU A 173 2.86 -3.51 -26.61
C LEU A 173 3.01 -3.27 -28.14
N SER A 174 3.76 -2.25 -28.56
CA SER A 174 3.83 -1.85 -29.97
C SER A 174 5.15 -1.21 -30.38
N VAL A 175 6.15 -1.17 -29.49
CA VAL A 175 7.44 -0.56 -29.76
C VAL A 175 8.22 -1.40 -30.79
N GLN A 176 8.89 -0.72 -31.72
CA GLN A 176 9.96 -1.28 -32.53
C GLN A 176 11.29 -0.85 -31.92
N TYR A 177 11.96 -1.76 -31.23
CA TYR A 177 13.17 -1.46 -30.43
C TYR A 177 14.31 -0.90 -31.28
N SER A 178 14.41 -1.31 -32.56
CA SER A 178 15.41 -0.84 -33.51
C SER A 178 15.13 0.54 -34.09
N ASP A 179 13.89 1.07 -33.97
CA ASP A 179 13.49 2.36 -34.54
C ASP A 179 13.89 3.52 -33.63
N GLU A 180 14.61 4.50 -34.18
CA GLU A 180 15.00 5.71 -33.47
C GLU A 180 13.79 6.64 -33.26
N ASN A 181 12.78 6.60 -34.14
CA ASN A 181 11.56 7.40 -33.95
C ASN A 181 10.80 6.98 -32.69
N ASP A 182 10.83 5.72 -32.30
CA ASP A 182 10.21 5.23 -31.09
C ASP A 182 10.96 5.71 -29.84
N VAL A 183 12.29 5.77 -29.89
CA VAL A 183 13.09 6.42 -28.82
C VAL A 183 12.75 7.90 -28.72
N ASP A 184 12.67 8.61 -29.86
CA ASP A 184 12.34 10.05 -29.89
C ASP A 184 10.94 10.34 -29.38
N ALA A 185 9.98 9.45 -29.61
CA ALA A 185 8.62 9.57 -29.06
C ALA A 185 8.62 9.50 -27.53
N VAL A 186 9.38 8.56 -26.91
CA VAL A 186 9.54 8.49 -25.46
C VAL A 186 10.22 9.75 -24.93
N ILE A 187 11.30 10.21 -25.58
CA ILE A 187 12.04 11.41 -25.17
C ILE A 187 11.19 12.67 -25.29
N THR A 188 10.35 12.78 -26.33
CA THR A 188 9.41 13.91 -26.46
C THR A 188 8.51 14.03 -25.25
N ARG A 189 7.98 12.92 -24.75
CA ARG A 189 7.16 12.88 -23.53
C ARG A 189 7.95 13.24 -22.28
N TYR A 190 9.12 12.63 -22.12
CA TYR A 190 9.95 12.92 -20.95
C TYR A 190 10.42 14.38 -20.94
N LYS A 191 10.67 14.96 -22.12
CA LYS A 191 11.02 16.39 -22.20
C LYS A 191 9.87 17.29 -21.76
N GLN A 192 8.60 16.99 -22.14
CA GLN A 192 7.46 17.74 -21.63
C GLN A 192 7.40 17.75 -20.11
N LEU A 193 7.64 16.59 -19.46
CA LEU A 193 7.64 16.46 -18.00
C LEU A 193 8.88 17.11 -17.36
N PHE A 194 10.03 16.98 -18.02
CA PHE A 194 11.26 17.65 -17.59
C PHE A 194 11.09 19.17 -17.54
N ASP A 195 10.43 19.75 -18.54
CA ASP A 195 10.13 21.18 -18.61
C ASP A 195 9.18 21.62 -17.46
N LEU A 196 8.33 20.71 -16.93
CA LEU A 196 7.52 20.93 -15.72
C LEU A 196 8.32 20.74 -14.42
N GLY A 197 9.56 20.29 -14.52
CA GLY A 197 10.48 20.11 -13.40
C GLY A 197 10.70 18.66 -12.98
N ALA A 198 10.09 17.64 -13.61
CA ALA A 198 10.41 16.24 -13.31
C ALA A 198 11.89 15.93 -13.59
N ARG A 199 12.48 15.09 -12.74
CA ARG A 199 13.88 14.63 -12.89
C ARG A 199 13.99 13.09 -12.81
N HIS A 200 12.90 12.42 -12.46
CA HIS A 200 12.83 10.98 -12.32
C HIS A 200 11.82 10.42 -13.31
N PHE A 201 12.19 9.37 -14.05
CA PHE A 201 11.38 8.79 -15.13
C PHE A 201 11.31 7.28 -14.98
N GLY A 202 10.20 6.68 -15.43
CA GLY A 202 9.98 5.23 -15.43
C GLY A 202 9.73 4.70 -16.84
N LEU A 203 10.43 3.63 -17.23
CA LEU A 203 10.24 2.91 -18.49
C LEU A 203 9.86 1.46 -18.17
N LEU A 204 8.67 1.04 -18.60
CA LEU A 204 8.08 -0.20 -18.12
C LEU A 204 7.92 -1.21 -19.27
N TRP A 205 8.56 -2.39 -19.12
CA TRP A 205 8.50 -3.53 -20.04
C TRP A 205 7.69 -4.71 -19.50
N ASP A 206 6.94 -4.50 -18.43
CA ASP A 206 6.10 -5.53 -17.82
C ASP A 206 4.85 -5.84 -18.64
N ASP A 207 4.35 -7.07 -18.53
CA ASP A 207 3.12 -7.59 -19.15
C ASP A 207 3.07 -7.40 -20.68
N ILE A 208 4.14 -7.75 -21.35
CA ILE A 208 4.30 -7.70 -22.82
C ILE A 208 4.66 -9.08 -23.37
N ALA A 209 4.68 -9.22 -24.71
CA ALA A 209 5.12 -10.43 -25.39
C ALA A 209 6.58 -10.76 -25.04
N TRP A 210 6.85 -12.05 -24.83
CA TRP A 210 8.19 -12.55 -24.48
C TRP A 210 9.16 -12.53 -25.67
N GLU A 211 8.62 -12.52 -26.89
CA GLU A 211 9.35 -12.55 -28.14
C GLU A 211 9.28 -11.20 -28.84
N LEU A 212 10.30 -10.89 -29.64
CA LEU A 212 10.31 -9.70 -30.50
C LEU A 212 9.20 -9.80 -31.53
N GLN A 213 8.47 -8.71 -31.74
CA GLN A 213 7.26 -8.68 -32.59
C GLN A 213 7.51 -8.11 -34.00
N HIS A 214 8.62 -7.38 -34.22
CA HIS A 214 8.97 -6.74 -35.48
C HIS A 214 10.16 -7.46 -36.13
N GLN A 215 10.09 -7.67 -37.46
CA GLN A 215 11.14 -8.39 -38.18
C GLN A 215 12.49 -7.67 -38.07
N GLU A 216 12.49 -6.35 -38.13
CA GLU A 216 13.70 -5.52 -38.00
C GLU A 216 14.38 -5.70 -36.64
N ASP A 217 13.60 -5.91 -35.58
CA ASP A 217 14.13 -6.20 -34.25
C ASP A 217 14.69 -7.61 -34.18
N ILE A 218 14.02 -8.60 -34.79
CA ILE A 218 14.49 -10.00 -34.86
C ILE A 218 15.80 -10.08 -35.64
N ASP A 219 15.93 -9.30 -36.72
CA ASP A 219 17.15 -9.28 -37.54
C ASP A 219 18.32 -8.58 -36.84
N ARG A 220 18.03 -7.64 -35.95
CA ARG A 220 19.03 -6.81 -35.25
C ARG A 220 19.48 -7.38 -33.91
N TYR A 221 18.58 -7.96 -33.12
CA TYR A 221 18.84 -8.36 -31.74
C TYR A 221 18.83 -9.88 -31.59
N LEU A 222 19.78 -10.40 -30.84
CA LEU A 222 19.87 -11.82 -30.54
C LEU A 222 18.87 -12.30 -29.49
N SER A 223 18.31 -11.34 -28.71
CA SER A 223 17.37 -11.61 -27.62
C SER A 223 16.51 -10.39 -27.31
N THR A 224 15.36 -10.62 -26.67
CA THR A 224 14.51 -9.56 -26.14
C THR A 224 15.25 -8.74 -25.08
N ALA A 225 16.11 -9.37 -24.26
CA ALA A 225 16.91 -8.65 -23.26
C ALA A 225 17.86 -7.62 -23.90
N ALA A 226 18.53 -8.01 -25.00
CA ALA A 226 19.41 -7.11 -25.75
C ALA A 226 18.63 -5.92 -26.37
N ALA A 227 17.44 -6.19 -26.93
CA ALA A 227 16.59 -5.16 -27.48
C ALA A 227 16.12 -4.15 -26.41
N HIS A 228 15.66 -4.65 -25.27
CA HIS A 228 15.24 -3.82 -24.13
C HIS A 228 16.40 -2.98 -23.58
N ALA A 229 17.60 -3.57 -23.46
CA ALA A 229 18.78 -2.86 -22.96
C ALA A 229 19.22 -1.75 -23.92
N ASP A 230 19.32 -2.05 -25.24
CA ASP A 230 19.72 -1.06 -26.25
C ASP A 230 18.75 0.13 -26.29
N PHE A 231 17.45 -0.15 -26.39
CA PHE A 231 16.42 0.91 -26.41
C PHE A 231 16.50 1.76 -25.13
N THR A 232 16.58 1.12 -23.97
CA THR A 232 16.66 1.81 -22.68
C THR A 232 17.92 2.68 -22.58
N ASN A 233 19.07 2.18 -23.03
CA ASN A 233 20.33 2.93 -23.03
C ASN A 233 20.30 4.15 -23.98
N ARG A 234 19.63 4.03 -25.14
CA ARG A 234 19.41 5.19 -26.03
C ARG A 234 18.52 6.24 -25.39
N VAL A 235 17.40 5.82 -24.76
CA VAL A 235 16.54 6.72 -23.97
C VAL A 235 17.33 7.39 -22.87
N TRP A 236 18.10 6.63 -22.08
CA TRP A 236 18.95 7.16 -21.01
C TRP A 236 19.96 8.19 -21.51
N SER A 237 20.66 7.89 -22.61
CA SER A 237 21.66 8.80 -23.18
C SER A 237 21.06 10.15 -23.56
N LYS A 238 19.85 10.16 -24.12
CA LYS A 238 19.14 11.42 -24.47
C LYS A 238 18.63 12.15 -23.22
N LEU A 239 18.20 11.44 -22.18
CA LEU A 239 17.78 12.05 -20.91
C LEU A 239 18.96 12.72 -20.19
N VAL A 240 20.10 12.05 -20.06
CA VAL A 240 21.30 12.61 -19.42
C VAL A 240 21.84 13.82 -20.18
N ALA A 241 21.62 13.90 -21.48
CA ALA A 241 21.97 15.08 -22.27
C ALA A 241 21.11 16.31 -21.95
N LEU A 242 19.91 16.13 -21.35
CA LEU A 242 19.09 17.24 -20.86
C LEU A 242 19.61 17.74 -19.50
N ASP A 243 19.93 16.81 -18.60
CA ASP A 243 20.43 17.11 -17.26
C ASP A 243 21.14 15.87 -16.68
N SER A 244 22.33 16.03 -16.13
CA SER A 244 23.12 14.95 -15.53
C SER A 244 22.49 14.36 -14.26
N GLU A 245 21.57 15.08 -13.62
CA GLU A 245 20.91 14.69 -12.36
C GLU A 245 19.63 13.90 -12.55
N VAL A 246 19.23 13.62 -13.79
CA VAL A 246 18.07 12.76 -14.06
C VAL A 246 18.30 11.33 -13.58
N SER A 247 17.21 10.62 -13.26
CA SER A 247 17.22 9.19 -13.02
C SER A 247 16.22 8.46 -13.90
N LEU A 248 16.50 7.19 -14.21
CA LEU A 248 15.63 6.30 -14.94
C LEU A 248 15.49 4.99 -14.16
N THR A 249 14.25 4.58 -13.94
CA THR A 249 13.91 3.29 -13.34
C THR A 249 13.15 2.44 -14.36
N VAL A 250 13.57 1.19 -14.52
CA VAL A 250 13.03 0.26 -15.52
C VAL A 250 12.34 -0.91 -14.83
N CYS A 251 11.10 -1.20 -15.20
CA CYS A 251 10.50 -2.48 -14.88
C CYS A 251 10.83 -3.46 -16.02
N PRO A 252 11.59 -4.52 -15.78
CA PRO A 252 11.95 -5.48 -16.83
C PRO A 252 10.76 -6.39 -17.15
N MET A 253 10.78 -7.07 -18.29
CA MET A 253 9.78 -8.06 -18.67
C MET A 253 9.77 -9.25 -17.66
N HIS A 254 10.92 -9.71 -17.23
CA HIS A 254 11.07 -10.70 -16.15
C HIS A 254 11.18 -9.97 -14.81
N TYR A 255 10.08 -9.40 -14.33
CA TYR A 255 10.04 -8.62 -13.09
C TYR A 255 9.87 -9.49 -11.83
N SER A 256 9.62 -10.81 -11.98
CA SER A 256 9.48 -11.76 -10.87
C SER A 256 10.25 -13.04 -11.17
N GLY A 257 10.62 -13.80 -10.14
CA GLY A 257 11.29 -15.08 -10.29
C GLY A 257 12.41 -15.27 -9.27
N ARG A 258 13.41 -16.09 -9.63
CA ARG A 258 14.54 -16.43 -8.73
C ARG A 258 15.59 -15.34 -8.63
N GLY A 259 15.51 -14.30 -9.46
CA GLY A 259 16.48 -13.22 -9.53
C GLY A 259 17.77 -13.57 -10.30
N ASN A 260 17.85 -14.76 -10.91
CA ASN A 260 19.01 -15.23 -11.66
C ASN A 260 18.67 -15.75 -13.07
N GLU A 261 17.54 -15.35 -13.60
CA GLU A 261 17.09 -15.71 -14.93
C GLU A 261 18.06 -15.20 -16.01
N PRO A 262 18.25 -15.97 -17.12
CA PRO A 262 19.13 -15.55 -18.22
C PRO A 262 18.81 -14.14 -18.75
N TYR A 263 17.53 -13.79 -18.87
CA TYR A 263 17.08 -12.46 -19.28
C TYR A 263 17.59 -11.37 -18.32
N LEU A 264 17.46 -11.57 -16.99
CA LEU A 264 17.95 -10.61 -15.99
C LEU A 264 19.46 -10.46 -16.02
N LYS A 265 20.19 -11.54 -16.22
CA LYS A 265 21.64 -11.51 -16.37
C LYS A 265 22.06 -10.72 -17.60
N GLU A 266 21.41 -10.93 -18.72
CA GLU A 266 21.73 -10.27 -19.99
C GLU A 266 21.39 -8.77 -19.92
N ILE A 267 20.15 -8.40 -19.58
CA ILE A 267 19.74 -6.99 -19.48
C ILE A 267 20.57 -6.24 -18.43
N GLY A 268 20.84 -6.88 -17.27
CA GLY A 268 21.64 -6.29 -16.19
C GLY A 268 23.07 -5.97 -16.63
N SER A 269 23.69 -6.85 -17.43
CA SER A 269 25.06 -6.64 -17.94
C SER A 269 25.18 -5.56 -19.02
N GLN A 270 24.09 -5.25 -19.73
CA GLN A 270 24.08 -4.32 -20.87
C GLN A 270 23.54 -2.93 -20.51
N LEU A 271 22.67 -2.81 -19.49
CA LEU A 271 22.17 -1.50 -19.04
C LEU A 271 23.27 -0.65 -18.41
N TYR A 272 23.26 0.66 -18.65
CA TYR A 272 24.12 1.60 -17.92
C TYR A 272 23.89 1.52 -16.42
N SER A 273 24.97 1.60 -15.65
CA SER A 273 24.98 1.33 -14.20
C SER A 273 24.07 2.24 -13.35
N ARG A 274 23.78 3.47 -13.84
CA ARG A 274 22.89 4.42 -13.17
C ARG A 274 21.39 4.17 -13.39
N ILE A 275 21.02 3.19 -14.22
CA ILE A 275 19.62 2.82 -14.47
C ILE A 275 19.17 1.83 -13.39
N ASN A 276 18.13 2.16 -12.65
CA ASN A 276 17.54 1.26 -11.66
C ASN A 276 16.70 0.18 -12.35
N LEU A 277 16.69 -1.03 -11.78
CA LEU A 277 15.93 -2.17 -12.31
C LEU A 277 14.96 -2.66 -11.24
N MET A 278 13.66 -2.71 -11.59
CA MET A 278 12.60 -3.16 -10.68
C MET A 278 12.53 -4.68 -10.60
N TRP A 279 12.05 -5.16 -9.43
CA TRP A 279 11.78 -6.57 -9.18
C TRP A 279 10.70 -6.74 -8.13
N THR A 280 9.77 -7.70 -8.32
CA THR A 280 8.71 -7.99 -7.35
C THR A 280 9.09 -9.09 -6.35
N GLY A 281 10.29 -9.65 -6.46
CA GLY A 281 10.72 -10.81 -5.71
C GLY A 281 10.42 -12.12 -6.44
N ARG A 282 10.35 -13.23 -5.71
CA ARG A 282 10.17 -14.59 -6.28
C ARG A 282 8.87 -14.79 -7.02
N SER A 283 7.85 -14.02 -6.69
CA SER A 283 6.51 -14.09 -7.27
C SER A 283 6.02 -12.71 -7.68
N ILE A 284 4.94 -12.63 -8.48
CA ILE A 284 4.27 -11.36 -8.79
C ILE A 284 3.83 -10.69 -7.47
N ILE A 285 3.24 -11.46 -6.56
CA ILE A 285 2.99 -11.05 -5.18
C ILE A 285 3.84 -11.94 -4.28
N SER A 286 4.94 -11.41 -3.77
CA SER A 286 5.88 -12.15 -2.94
C SER A 286 5.41 -12.14 -1.48
N GLU A 287 5.25 -13.31 -0.88
CA GLU A 287 4.96 -13.48 0.54
C GLU A 287 6.13 -12.93 1.38
N TYR A 288 7.35 -13.21 0.95
CA TYR A 288 8.59 -12.76 1.60
C TYR A 288 9.47 -11.98 0.63
N LEU A 289 10.11 -10.93 1.14
CA LEU A 289 11.24 -10.25 0.50
C LEU A 289 12.43 -10.35 1.46
N ASP A 290 13.43 -11.12 1.10
CA ASP A 290 14.58 -11.41 1.96
C ASP A 290 15.91 -10.97 1.35
N ILE A 291 16.92 -10.86 2.20
CA ILE A 291 18.27 -10.42 1.83
C ILE A 291 18.95 -11.42 0.90
N SER A 292 18.70 -12.72 1.08
CA SER A 292 19.35 -13.75 0.26
C SER A 292 18.96 -13.63 -1.20
N ASP A 293 17.71 -13.36 -1.47
CA ASP A 293 17.17 -13.15 -2.82
C ASP A 293 17.64 -11.81 -3.43
N ALA A 294 17.67 -10.74 -2.61
CA ALA A 294 18.25 -9.47 -3.04
C ALA A 294 19.70 -9.59 -3.49
N VAL A 295 20.51 -10.35 -2.75
CA VAL A 295 21.93 -10.62 -3.10
C VAL A 295 22.05 -11.45 -4.39
N ILE A 296 21.15 -12.42 -4.62
CA ILE A 296 21.13 -13.18 -5.89
C ILE A 296 20.82 -12.26 -7.06
N PHE A 297 19.79 -11.43 -6.94
CA PHE A 297 19.42 -10.45 -7.96
C PHE A 297 20.57 -9.47 -8.25
N GLU A 298 21.19 -8.91 -7.20
CA GLU A 298 22.29 -7.95 -7.35
C GLU A 298 23.49 -8.57 -8.07
N ARG A 299 23.89 -9.79 -7.71
CA ARG A 299 24.99 -10.51 -8.38
C ARG A 299 24.69 -10.79 -9.84
N THR A 300 23.41 -11.02 -10.18
CA THR A 300 22.97 -11.34 -11.53
C THR A 300 22.89 -10.10 -12.41
N THR A 301 22.32 -9.02 -11.87
CA THR A 301 22.01 -7.79 -12.63
C THR A 301 23.05 -6.69 -12.46
N LEU A 302 24.03 -6.88 -11.57
CA LEU A 302 25.08 -5.91 -11.19
C LEU A 302 24.51 -4.62 -10.57
N ARG A 303 23.31 -4.71 -9.96
CA ARG A 303 22.65 -3.62 -9.23
C ARG A 303 21.65 -4.15 -8.21
N SER A 304 21.51 -3.45 -7.10
CA SER A 304 20.53 -3.78 -6.09
C SER A 304 19.09 -3.63 -6.65
N PRO A 305 18.13 -4.51 -6.29
CA PRO A 305 16.76 -4.42 -6.78
C PRO A 305 16.08 -3.13 -6.30
N MET A 306 15.34 -2.47 -7.19
CA MET A 306 14.28 -1.53 -6.84
C MET A 306 13.00 -2.34 -6.69
N TYR A 307 12.51 -2.57 -5.47
CA TYR A 307 11.32 -3.39 -5.29
C TYR A 307 10.06 -2.68 -5.77
N TRP A 308 9.29 -3.38 -6.64
CA TRP A 308 7.89 -3.12 -6.89
C TRP A 308 7.10 -4.13 -6.06
N ASP A 309 6.68 -3.75 -4.87
CA ASP A 309 5.99 -4.64 -3.95
C ASP A 309 4.49 -4.66 -4.23
N ASN A 310 3.98 -5.78 -4.75
CA ASN A 310 2.57 -5.95 -5.07
C ASN A 310 1.72 -6.23 -3.82
N TYR A 311 1.88 -5.42 -2.79
CA TYR A 311 1.02 -5.32 -1.61
C TYR A 311 0.72 -3.85 -1.31
N PRO A 312 -0.56 -3.46 -1.12
CA PRO A 312 -1.76 -4.28 -0.99
C PRO A 312 -2.61 -4.42 -2.27
N VAL A 313 -2.03 -4.39 -3.47
CA VAL A 313 -2.78 -4.44 -4.73
C VAL A 313 -3.85 -5.54 -4.77
N ASN A 314 -5.03 -5.20 -5.29
CA ASN A 314 -6.16 -6.12 -5.43
C ASN A 314 -6.83 -6.04 -6.81
N ASP A 315 -6.06 -5.84 -7.87
CA ASP A 315 -6.55 -5.73 -9.24
C ASP A 315 -6.85 -7.09 -9.90
N GLY A 316 -7.34 -7.07 -11.13
CA GLY A 316 -7.63 -8.25 -11.94
C GLY A 316 -8.50 -9.26 -11.18
N GLY A 317 -8.04 -10.51 -11.07
CA GLY A 317 -8.73 -11.59 -10.35
C GLY A 317 -8.77 -11.42 -8.83
N LEU A 318 -8.02 -10.47 -8.27
CA LEU A 318 -7.93 -10.21 -6.83
C LEU A 318 -8.96 -9.18 -6.33
N GLN A 319 -9.75 -8.55 -7.20
CA GLN A 319 -10.73 -7.51 -6.84
C GLN A 319 -11.81 -7.95 -5.84
N LYS A 320 -11.89 -9.24 -5.57
CA LYS A 320 -12.75 -9.79 -4.51
C LYS A 320 -12.18 -9.59 -3.12
N ASN A 321 -10.87 -9.38 -2.98
CA ASN A 321 -10.17 -9.22 -1.70
C ASN A 321 -10.07 -7.75 -1.29
N LEU A 322 -9.96 -7.52 0.02
CA LEU A 322 -9.67 -6.25 0.62
C LEU A 322 -8.45 -6.43 1.55
N TYR A 323 -7.29 -5.97 1.10
CA TYR A 323 -6.01 -6.17 1.80
C TYR A 323 -5.67 -4.98 2.70
N ILE A 324 -6.28 -4.95 3.87
CA ILE A 324 -6.19 -3.84 4.83
C ILE A 324 -5.33 -4.14 6.07
N GLY A 325 -4.69 -5.31 6.11
CA GLY A 325 -3.75 -5.67 7.16
C GLY A 325 -2.41 -4.91 7.03
N PRO A 326 -1.53 -4.99 8.03
CA PRO A 326 -0.20 -4.41 7.96
C PRO A 326 0.72 -5.20 7.04
N ILE A 327 1.74 -4.54 6.51
CA ILE A 327 2.79 -5.23 5.73
C ILE A 327 3.54 -6.23 6.60
N ARG A 328 3.81 -7.41 6.06
CA ARG A 328 4.55 -8.52 6.72
C ARG A 328 5.51 -9.17 5.73
N GLY A 329 6.40 -10.02 6.23
CA GLY A 329 7.28 -10.83 5.38
C GLY A 329 8.41 -10.04 4.69
N ARG A 330 8.72 -8.82 5.13
CA ARG A 330 9.87 -8.04 4.63
C ARG A 330 10.96 -8.05 5.68
N GLU A 331 12.13 -8.57 5.29
CA GLU A 331 13.23 -8.81 6.23
C GLU A 331 13.81 -7.50 6.77
N VAL A 332 14.16 -7.52 8.06
CA VAL A 332 14.85 -6.39 8.72
C VAL A 332 16.23 -6.20 8.07
N GLY A 333 16.55 -4.97 7.68
CA GLY A 333 17.83 -4.66 7.05
C GLY A 333 17.86 -4.87 5.53
N LEU A 334 16.75 -5.24 4.89
CA LEU A 334 16.62 -5.38 3.43
C LEU A 334 17.09 -4.12 2.68
N HIS A 335 16.93 -2.95 3.26
CA HIS A 335 17.36 -1.66 2.70
C HIS A 335 18.85 -1.61 2.33
N LYS A 336 19.70 -2.41 2.98
CA LYS A 336 21.15 -2.47 2.69
C LYS A 336 21.46 -3.17 1.36
N TYR A 337 20.50 -3.88 0.82
CA TYR A 337 20.61 -4.71 -0.38
C TYR A 337 19.55 -4.34 -1.43
N SER A 338 18.94 -3.17 -1.31
CA SER A 338 17.94 -2.68 -2.25
C SER A 338 18.18 -1.21 -2.61
N ALA A 339 17.83 -0.82 -3.83
CA ALA A 339 17.80 0.58 -4.26
C ALA A 339 16.58 1.33 -3.68
N GLY A 340 15.55 0.60 -3.24
CA GLY A 340 14.33 1.13 -2.66
C GLY A 340 13.16 0.16 -2.73
N LEU A 341 12.00 0.59 -2.21
CA LEU A 341 10.76 -0.16 -2.27
C LEU A 341 9.56 0.75 -2.54
N LEU A 342 8.76 0.36 -3.53
CA LEU A 342 7.52 1.01 -3.93
C LEU A 342 6.36 0.04 -3.77
N SER A 343 5.35 0.43 -3.02
CA SER A 343 4.13 -0.36 -2.80
C SER A 343 3.12 -0.11 -3.91
N ASN A 344 2.58 -1.19 -4.50
CA ASN A 344 1.45 -1.11 -5.43
C ASN A 344 0.13 -1.22 -4.64
N PRO A 345 -0.70 -0.16 -4.57
CA PRO A 345 -1.88 -0.10 -3.71
C PRO A 345 -3.11 -0.78 -4.31
N MET A 346 -4.20 -0.84 -3.52
CA MET A 346 -5.52 -1.26 -4.01
C MET A 346 -6.17 -0.18 -4.88
N LEU A 347 -7.21 -0.60 -5.65
CA LEU A 347 -8.11 0.33 -6.35
C LEU A 347 -8.84 1.24 -5.35
N GLN A 348 -9.13 0.76 -4.15
CA GLN A 348 -9.76 1.48 -3.04
C GLN A 348 -8.74 2.43 -2.40
N PHE A 349 -8.80 3.71 -2.75
CA PHE A 349 -7.85 4.72 -2.29
C PHE A 349 -7.87 4.88 -0.76
N GLU A 350 -9.05 5.06 -0.17
CA GLU A 350 -9.18 5.29 1.27
C GLU A 350 -8.70 4.09 2.09
N MET A 351 -9.08 2.88 1.65
CA MET A 351 -8.66 1.65 2.33
C MET A 351 -7.17 1.37 2.17
N SER A 352 -6.56 1.78 1.06
CA SER A 352 -5.12 1.63 0.83
C SER A 352 -4.26 2.43 1.81
N GLN A 353 -4.79 3.54 2.36
CA GLN A 353 -4.00 4.41 3.25
C GLN A 353 -3.54 3.68 4.52
N ILE A 354 -4.30 2.68 4.98
CA ILE A 354 -3.99 1.94 6.21
C ILE A 354 -2.74 1.04 6.04
N PRO A 355 -2.69 0.10 5.08
CA PRO A 355 -1.46 -0.65 4.83
C PRO A 355 -0.31 0.24 4.37
N LEU A 356 -0.54 1.31 3.59
CA LEU A 356 0.49 2.23 3.15
C LEU A 356 1.16 2.97 4.33
N PHE A 357 0.42 3.34 5.36
CA PHE A 357 1.00 3.87 6.59
C PHE A 357 1.98 2.87 7.21
N THR A 358 1.60 1.59 7.33
CA THR A 358 2.47 0.56 7.92
C THR A 358 3.72 0.30 7.07
N ILE A 359 3.58 0.40 5.74
CA ILE A 359 4.70 0.32 4.81
C ILE A 359 5.65 1.50 5.03
N GLY A 360 5.12 2.72 5.19
CA GLY A 360 5.93 3.90 5.50
C GLY A 360 6.75 3.74 6.78
N GLU A 361 6.16 3.21 7.87
CA GLU A 361 6.90 2.93 9.11
C GLU A 361 8.01 1.86 8.91
N TYR A 362 7.73 0.78 8.16
CA TYR A 362 8.76 -0.21 7.83
C TYR A 362 9.91 0.39 7.01
N LEU A 363 9.59 1.20 6.00
CA LEU A 363 10.58 1.82 5.13
C LEU A 363 11.42 2.89 5.85
N TRP A 364 10.85 3.51 6.88
CA TRP A 364 11.56 4.49 7.70
C TRP A 364 12.53 3.83 8.68
N ASP A 365 12.08 2.84 9.45
CA ASP A 365 12.90 2.09 10.41
C ASP A 365 12.45 0.63 10.48
N SER A 366 13.07 -0.21 9.65
CA SER A 366 12.76 -1.63 9.54
C SER A 366 13.05 -2.41 10.83
N SER A 367 13.96 -1.90 11.67
CA SER A 367 14.37 -2.55 12.92
C SER A 367 13.39 -2.31 14.07
N ALA A 368 12.75 -1.15 14.10
CA ALA A 368 11.74 -0.79 15.11
C ALA A 368 10.31 -1.16 14.67
N TYR A 369 10.12 -1.57 13.40
CA TYR A 369 8.81 -1.87 12.86
C TYR A 369 8.13 -3.06 13.54
N ASN A 370 6.91 -2.85 14.03
CA ASN A 370 6.02 -3.90 14.51
C ASN A 370 4.68 -3.83 13.77
N PRO A 371 4.32 -4.86 12.98
CA PRO A 371 3.13 -4.81 12.11
C PRO A 371 1.85 -4.46 12.85
N ASP A 372 1.57 -5.13 13.97
CA ASP A 372 0.29 -4.96 14.68
C ASP A 372 0.19 -3.59 15.37
N GLN A 373 1.29 -3.11 15.96
CA GLN A 373 1.34 -1.78 16.55
C GLN A 373 1.24 -0.68 15.48
N SER A 374 1.92 -0.87 14.34
CA SER A 374 1.87 0.05 13.22
C SER A 374 0.45 0.17 12.65
N TRP A 375 -0.26 -0.95 12.53
CA TRP A 375 -1.63 -0.96 12.07
C TRP A 375 -2.59 -0.19 13.01
N GLU A 376 -2.46 -0.36 14.32
CA GLU A 376 -3.24 0.42 15.30
C GLU A 376 -2.90 1.93 15.23
N LYS A 377 -1.63 2.28 15.04
CA LYS A 377 -1.22 3.68 14.81
C LYS A 377 -1.83 4.25 13.53
N ALA A 378 -1.89 3.46 12.43
CA ALA A 378 -2.53 3.86 11.19
C ALA A 378 -3.99 4.26 11.40
N LEU A 379 -4.75 3.47 12.15
CA LEU A 379 -6.14 3.78 12.47
C LEU A 379 -6.27 5.07 13.28
N VAL A 380 -5.38 5.29 14.26
CA VAL A 380 -5.39 6.53 15.06
C VAL A 380 -5.02 7.75 14.21
N HIS A 381 -4.07 7.60 13.29
CA HIS A 381 -3.62 8.67 12.41
C HIS A 381 -4.68 9.08 11.38
N LEU A 382 -5.34 8.10 10.76
CA LEU A 382 -6.25 8.31 9.64
C LEU A 382 -7.71 8.57 10.08
N ILE A 383 -8.12 8.10 11.26
CA ILE A 383 -9.51 8.13 11.72
C ILE A 383 -9.58 8.81 13.10
N HIS A 384 -9.86 10.11 13.07
CA HIS A 384 -9.81 10.93 14.29
C HIS A 384 -11.01 10.69 15.23
N ASN A 385 -12.22 10.44 14.68
CA ASN A 385 -13.37 10.10 15.47
C ASN A 385 -13.20 8.72 16.13
N GLN A 386 -13.34 8.64 17.44
CA GLN A 386 -13.13 7.42 18.20
C GLN A 386 -14.17 6.32 17.86
N ASN A 387 -15.43 6.69 17.68
CA ASN A 387 -16.50 5.73 17.37
C ASN A 387 -16.31 5.16 15.96
N ASP A 388 -15.98 6.00 14.98
CA ASP A 388 -15.66 5.58 13.61
C ASP A 388 -14.47 4.62 13.59
N ARG A 389 -13.43 4.97 14.34
CA ARG A 389 -12.23 4.14 14.45
C ARG A 389 -12.54 2.75 15.04
N LEU A 390 -13.35 2.70 16.10
CA LEU A 390 -13.76 1.44 16.71
C LEU A 390 -14.63 0.61 15.76
N ALA A 391 -15.56 1.23 15.05
CA ALA A 391 -16.42 0.56 14.10
C ALA A 391 -15.64 0.02 12.89
N LEU A 392 -14.78 0.84 12.29
CA LEU A 392 -13.91 0.40 11.20
C LEU A 392 -12.93 -0.70 11.65
N ARG A 393 -12.33 -0.57 12.82
CA ARG A 393 -11.44 -1.58 13.38
C ARG A 393 -12.13 -2.95 13.48
N LYS A 394 -13.38 -3.02 13.97
CA LYS A 394 -14.16 -4.26 14.04
C LYS A 394 -14.37 -4.87 12.66
N PHE A 395 -14.80 -4.07 11.69
CA PHE A 395 -14.96 -4.53 10.30
C PHE A 395 -13.63 -5.01 9.72
N MET A 396 -12.57 -4.22 9.82
CA MET A 396 -11.26 -4.53 9.24
C MET A 396 -10.66 -5.83 9.80
N ARG A 397 -10.90 -6.15 11.07
CA ARG A 397 -10.44 -7.40 11.68
C ARG A 397 -11.11 -8.65 11.12
N THR A 398 -12.06 -8.51 10.21
CA THR A 398 -12.61 -9.62 9.41
C THR A 398 -11.93 -9.81 8.05
N SER A 399 -10.89 -8.99 7.75
CA SER A 399 -10.13 -9.04 6.47
C SER A 399 -8.63 -8.75 6.67
N MET A 400 -8.02 -9.30 7.74
CA MET A 400 -6.61 -9.05 8.08
C MET A 400 -5.62 -9.94 7.30
N GLY A 401 -6.10 -11.02 6.68
CA GLY A 401 -5.26 -11.96 5.91
C GLY A 401 -4.98 -11.46 4.51
N SER A 402 -3.81 -11.81 4.01
CA SER A 402 -3.37 -11.50 2.65
C SER A 402 -2.31 -12.47 2.15
N ALA A 403 -1.84 -12.26 0.91
CA ALA A 403 -0.72 -13.01 0.35
C ALA A 403 0.60 -12.82 1.15
N VAL A 404 0.70 -11.73 1.93
CA VAL A 404 1.88 -11.45 2.79
C VAL A 404 1.69 -11.93 4.24
N GLY A 405 0.73 -12.84 4.47
CA GLY A 405 0.44 -13.43 5.78
C GLY A 405 -0.64 -12.69 6.57
N GLY A 406 -0.78 -13.07 7.83
CA GLY A 406 -1.80 -12.55 8.75
C GLY A 406 -2.96 -13.53 8.97
N ASP A 407 -3.56 -13.47 10.15
CA ASP A 407 -4.80 -14.20 10.44
C ASP A 407 -5.97 -13.45 9.80
N PRO A 408 -6.74 -14.05 8.89
CA PRO A 408 -7.78 -13.33 8.15
C PRO A 408 -8.90 -12.77 9.04
N ALA A 409 -9.30 -13.48 10.11
CA ALA A 409 -10.37 -13.05 11.00
C ALA A 409 -10.12 -13.49 12.45
N PRO A 410 -9.13 -12.90 13.14
CA PRO A 410 -8.66 -13.38 14.45
C PRO A 410 -9.76 -13.38 15.53
N ASP A 411 -10.66 -12.41 15.52
CA ASP A 411 -11.72 -12.31 16.52
C ASP A 411 -12.78 -13.38 16.32
N LEU A 412 -13.17 -13.64 15.09
CA LEU A 412 -14.12 -14.71 14.77
C LEU A 412 -13.58 -16.10 15.09
N ARG A 413 -12.29 -16.33 14.86
CA ARG A 413 -11.64 -17.58 15.28
C ARG A 413 -11.80 -17.84 16.77
N GLN A 414 -11.71 -16.79 17.60
CA GLN A 414 -11.94 -16.93 19.04
C GLN A 414 -13.41 -17.21 19.36
N VAL A 415 -14.35 -16.56 18.67
CA VAL A 415 -15.79 -16.81 18.80
C VAL A 415 -16.10 -18.27 18.51
N PHE A 416 -15.66 -18.81 17.37
CA PHE A 416 -15.87 -20.20 17.02
C PHE A 416 -15.21 -21.17 17.99
N ARG A 417 -13.96 -20.92 18.39
CA ARG A 417 -13.28 -21.76 19.40
C ARG A 417 -14.08 -21.85 20.70
N LYS A 418 -14.59 -20.72 21.19
CA LYS A 418 -15.39 -20.64 22.41
C LYS A 418 -16.75 -21.31 22.22
N GLY A 419 -17.47 -20.96 21.16
CA GLY A 419 -18.81 -21.48 20.89
C GLY A 419 -18.82 -23.00 20.69
N VAL A 420 -17.94 -23.52 19.82
CA VAL A 420 -17.80 -24.96 19.56
C VAL A 420 -17.32 -25.72 20.81
N GLY A 421 -16.41 -25.15 21.58
CA GLY A 421 -15.96 -25.74 22.84
C GLY A 421 -17.11 -25.91 23.85
N LEU A 422 -17.97 -24.90 24.02
CA LEU A 422 -19.15 -24.96 24.87
C LEU A 422 -20.17 -26.00 24.35
N TRP A 423 -20.40 -26.01 23.03
CA TRP A 423 -21.27 -26.98 22.39
C TRP A 423 -20.81 -28.43 22.65
N ARG A 424 -19.54 -28.74 22.44
CA ARG A 424 -18.96 -30.08 22.72
C ARG A 424 -18.99 -30.45 24.21
N ALA A 425 -19.04 -29.47 25.10
CA ALA A 425 -19.22 -29.68 26.52
C ALA A 425 -20.69 -29.89 26.94
N GLY A 426 -21.65 -29.83 25.98
CA GLY A 426 -23.09 -29.95 26.28
C GLY A 426 -23.73 -28.64 26.78
N GLU A 427 -23.02 -27.53 26.77
CA GLU A 427 -23.46 -26.20 27.24
C GLU A 427 -24.16 -25.42 26.10
N LEU A 428 -25.25 -26.01 25.56
CA LEU A 428 -25.88 -25.54 24.31
C LEU A 428 -26.37 -24.10 24.38
N GLU A 429 -27.04 -23.72 25.47
CA GLU A 429 -27.54 -22.35 25.64
C GLU A 429 -26.40 -21.34 25.65
N LYS A 430 -25.33 -21.62 26.37
CA LYS A 430 -24.14 -20.74 26.40
C LYS A 430 -23.43 -20.71 25.06
N SER A 431 -23.32 -21.82 24.37
CA SER A 431 -22.78 -21.90 23.02
C SER A 431 -23.58 -21.03 22.05
N GLY A 432 -24.89 -21.23 22.00
CA GLY A 432 -25.78 -20.40 21.16
C GLY A 432 -25.68 -18.91 21.46
N GLN A 433 -25.60 -18.54 22.75
CA GLN A 433 -25.45 -17.14 23.14
C GLN A 433 -24.15 -16.49 22.61
N VAL A 434 -23.04 -17.24 22.60
CA VAL A 434 -21.76 -16.73 22.04
C VAL A 434 -21.91 -16.33 20.57
N PHE A 435 -22.60 -17.15 19.76
CA PHE A 435 -22.80 -16.84 18.33
C PHE A 435 -23.84 -15.73 18.12
N ILE A 436 -24.91 -15.69 18.93
CA ILE A 436 -25.91 -14.61 18.87
C ILE A 436 -25.24 -13.26 19.18
N ASP A 437 -24.46 -13.18 20.25
CA ASP A 437 -23.79 -11.95 20.66
C ASP A 437 -22.81 -11.46 19.59
N ALA A 438 -22.01 -12.36 19.01
CA ALA A 438 -21.08 -12.04 17.94
C ALA A 438 -21.80 -11.57 16.66
N GLY A 439 -22.90 -12.25 16.29
CA GLY A 439 -23.72 -11.85 15.15
C GLY A 439 -24.38 -10.49 15.36
N GLN A 440 -24.91 -10.23 16.56
CA GLN A 440 -25.53 -8.94 16.91
C GLN A 440 -24.48 -7.82 16.86
N GLU A 441 -23.27 -8.06 17.39
CA GLU A 441 -22.18 -7.07 17.33
C GLU A 441 -21.85 -6.70 15.88
N ILE A 442 -21.81 -7.67 14.95
CA ILE A 442 -21.57 -7.42 13.52
C ILE A 442 -22.71 -6.59 12.92
N ILE A 443 -23.99 -6.94 13.21
CA ILE A 443 -25.16 -6.25 12.69
C ILE A 443 -25.22 -4.80 13.18
N ASP A 444 -25.01 -4.59 14.49
CA ASP A 444 -25.00 -3.25 15.09
C ASP A 444 -23.86 -2.39 14.51
N ASN A 445 -22.68 -2.99 14.36
CA ASN A 445 -21.51 -2.34 13.77
C ASN A 445 -21.74 -1.97 12.30
N HIS A 446 -22.36 -2.87 11.51
CA HIS A 446 -22.78 -2.57 10.15
C HIS A 446 -23.75 -1.37 10.13
N GLY A 447 -24.78 -1.39 11.00
CA GLY A 447 -25.74 -0.30 11.10
C GLY A 447 -25.09 1.04 11.39
N TYR A 448 -24.09 1.09 12.27
CA TYR A 448 -23.31 2.30 12.52
C TYR A 448 -22.49 2.74 11.30
N LEU A 449 -21.77 1.81 10.65
CA LEU A 449 -20.90 2.13 9.50
C LEU A 449 -21.68 2.73 8.32
N VAL A 450 -22.93 2.27 8.08
CA VAL A 450 -23.76 2.78 6.98
C VAL A 450 -24.66 3.96 7.39
N SER A 451 -24.62 4.38 8.64
CA SER A 451 -25.42 5.49 9.14
C SER A 451 -24.82 6.85 8.80
N SER A 452 -25.61 7.91 8.95
CA SER A 452 -25.16 9.30 8.85
C SER A 452 -24.20 9.75 9.97
N ASP A 453 -24.08 8.96 11.03
CA ASP A 453 -23.21 9.27 12.18
C ASP A 453 -21.75 8.95 11.87
N PHE A 454 -21.48 8.10 10.86
CA PHE A 454 -20.13 7.81 10.40
C PHE A 454 -19.56 8.99 9.59
N SER A 455 -18.44 9.56 10.03
CA SER A 455 -17.93 10.83 9.52
C SER A 455 -17.11 10.75 8.22
N ARG A 456 -16.84 9.53 7.70
CA ARG A 456 -16.00 9.26 6.52
C ARG A 456 -16.76 8.46 5.44
N PRO A 457 -17.87 9.01 4.88
CA PRO A 457 -18.71 8.28 3.91
C PRO A 457 -17.95 7.81 2.67
N GLU A 458 -16.87 8.49 2.28
CA GLU A 458 -15.99 8.07 1.17
C GLU A 458 -15.32 6.71 1.42
N MET A 459 -14.98 6.38 2.67
CA MET A 459 -14.45 5.05 3.02
C MET A 459 -15.51 3.98 2.85
N ILE A 460 -16.75 4.27 3.26
CA ILE A 460 -17.87 3.33 3.18
C ILE A 460 -18.23 3.06 1.71
N ALA A 461 -18.23 4.09 0.87
CA ALA A 461 -18.51 3.93 -0.56
C ALA A 461 -17.53 2.98 -1.27
N GLU A 462 -16.27 2.93 -0.84
CA GLU A 462 -15.28 2.01 -1.40
C GLU A 462 -15.49 0.55 -1.00
N ILE A 463 -16.13 0.30 0.13
CA ILE A 463 -16.27 -1.04 0.72
C ILE A 463 -17.72 -1.54 0.80
N GLU A 464 -18.67 -0.85 0.17
CA GLU A 464 -20.10 -1.16 0.22
C GLU A 464 -20.38 -2.66 0.01
N LYS A 465 -19.78 -3.28 -1.01
CA LYS A 465 -19.97 -4.70 -1.32
C LYS A 465 -19.38 -5.65 -0.27
N TRP A 466 -18.36 -5.25 0.45
CA TRP A 466 -17.85 -6.02 1.58
C TRP A 466 -18.74 -5.85 2.82
N LEU A 467 -19.35 -4.68 3.00
CA LEU A 467 -20.32 -4.44 4.08
C LEU A 467 -21.61 -5.26 3.88
N GLU A 468 -22.07 -5.46 2.64
CA GLU A 468 -23.16 -6.41 2.34
C GLU A 468 -22.82 -7.82 2.87
N LYS A 469 -21.63 -8.35 2.55
CA LYS A 469 -21.18 -9.66 3.06
C LYS A 469 -21.01 -9.67 4.58
N TYR A 470 -20.54 -8.56 5.15
CA TYR A 470 -20.37 -8.40 6.60
C TYR A 470 -21.70 -8.57 7.34
N LEU A 471 -22.76 -7.93 6.85
CA LEU A 471 -24.11 -8.05 7.41
C LEU A 471 -24.63 -9.48 7.33
N ILE A 472 -24.51 -10.14 6.16
CA ILE A 472 -24.91 -11.54 5.97
C ILE A 472 -24.17 -12.46 6.97
N GLY A 473 -22.87 -12.26 7.17
CA GLY A 473 -22.09 -13.00 8.15
C GLY A 473 -22.62 -12.86 9.59
N GLY A 474 -23.02 -11.66 9.99
CA GLY A 474 -23.67 -11.42 11.28
C GLY A 474 -25.00 -12.16 11.43
N GLN A 475 -25.83 -12.14 10.39
CA GLN A 475 -27.12 -12.85 10.36
C GLN A 475 -26.92 -14.37 10.41
N VAL A 476 -25.92 -14.90 9.72
CA VAL A 476 -25.55 -16.31 9.75
C VAL A 476 -25.17 -16.75 11.17
N LEU A 477 -24.35 -15.97 11.88
CA LEU A 477 -23.96 -16.27 13.26
C LEU A 477 -25.16 -16.23 14.22
N GLN A 478 -26.05 -15.24 14.07
CA GLN A 478 -27.28 -15.18 14.89
C GLN A 478 -28.20 -16.39 14.63
N GLY A 479 -28.38 -16.77 13.36
CA GLY A 479 -29.17 -17.94 12.98
C GLY A 479 -28.60 -19.23 13.58
N LEU A 480 -27.27 -19.42 13.45
CA LEU A 480 -26.58 -20.57 14.07
C LEU A 480 -26.78 -20.60 15.58
N GLY A 481 -26.56 -19.48 16.26
CA GLY A 481 -26.72 -19.42 17.72
C GLY A 481 -28.15 -19.70 18.18
N SER A 482 -29.13 -19.22 17.42
CA SER A 482 -30.55 -19.47 17.70
C SER A 482 -30.91 -20.94 17.58
N ILE A 483 -30.41 -21.62 16.56
CA ILE A 483 -30.60 -23.08 16.37
C ILE A 483 -29.95 -23.85 17.52
N LEU A 484 -28.72 -23.51 17.90
CA LEU A 484 -28.00 -24.17 18.99
C LEU A 484 -28.74 -24.07 20.33
N LYS A 485 -29.39 -22.93 20.60
CA LYS A 485 -30.21 -22.76 21.83
C LYS A 485 -31.49 -23.62 21.85
N LEU A 486 -32.00 -23.96 20.67
CA LEU A 486 -33.19 -24.76 20.53
C LEU A 486 -32.88 -26.27 20.40
N CYS A 487 -31.60 -26.62 20.28
CA CYS A 487 -31.17 -28.00 20.26
C CYS A 487 -31.46 -28.70 21.60
N ASP A 488 -32.13 -29.85 21.54
CA ASP A 488 -32.24 -30.78 22.67
C ASP A 488 -31.60 -32.10 22.25
N PHE A 489 -30.79 -32.69 23.13
CA PHE A 489 -30.21 -34.02 22.88
C PHE A 489 -31.19 -35.10 23.31
N ASN A 490 -31.66 -35.86 22.34
CA ASN A 490 -32.41 -37.10 22.67
C ASN A 490 -31.48 -38.16 23.29
N ASN A 491 -32.03 -39.26 23.74
CA ASN A 491 -31.27 -40.37 24.35
C ASN A 491 -30.16 -40.94 23.45
N ASP A 492 -30.21 -40.70 22.13
CA ASP A 492 -29.22 -41.12 21.14
C ASP A 492 -28.16 -40.02 20.85
N LYS A 493 -28.15 -38.92 21.63
CA LYS A 493 -27.31 -37.76 21.43
C LYS A 493 -27.48 -37.02 20.08
N ARG A 494 -28.62 -37.21 19.40
CA ARG A 494 -28.97 -36.48 18.19
C ARG A 494 -29.67 -35.18 18.55
N CYS A 495 -29.23 -34.06 17.94
CA CYS A 495 -29.88 -32.77 18.11
C CYS A 495 -31.26 -32.80 17.39
N ILE A 496 -32.34 -32.55 18.12
CA ILE A 496 -33.66 -32.31 17.55
C ILE A 496 -33.78 -30.80 17.33
N PHE A 497 -33.79 -30.36 16.09
CA PHE A 497 -33.94 -28.96 15.74
C PHE A 497 -35.35 -28.46 16.11
N GLY A 498 -35.42 -27.30 16.78
CA GLY A 498 -36.66 -26.73 17.24
C GLY A 498 -37.63 -26.25 16.15
N SER A 499 -37.13 -25.92 14.94
CA SER A 499 -37.97 -25.48 13.81
C SER A 499 -37.26 -25.73 12.47
N VAL A 500 -37.92 -26.44 11.56
CA VAL A 500 -37.48 -26.67 10.18
C VAL A 500 -37.24 -25.31 9.47
N GLU A 501 -38.13 -24.34 9.71
CA GLU A 501 -38.07 -23.01 9.12
C GLU A 501 -36.75 -22.25 9.48
N GLN A 502 -36.28 -22.36 10.72
CA GLN A 502 -35.03 -21.71 11.13
C GLN A 502 -33.80 -22.37 10.49
N VAL A 503 -33.81 -23.68 10.32
CA VAL A 503 -32.74 -24.40 9.63
C VAL A 503 -32.70 -24.04 8.15
N GLU A 504 -33.86 -23.92 7.50
CA GLU A 504 -33.98 -23.50 6.11
C GLU A 504 -33.51 -22.03 5.93
N GLN A 505 -33.86 -21.13 6.84
CA GLN A 505 -33.39 -19.74 6.82
C GLN A 505 -31.87 -19.64 6.98
N LEU A 506 -31.29 -20.40 7.91
CA LEU A 506 -29.82 -20.45 8.07
C LEU A 506 -29.15 -20.99 6.80
N ALA A 507 -29.70 -22.06 6.19
CA ALA A 507 -29.15 -22.58 4.95
C ALA A 507 -29.18 -21.54 3.82
N GLN A 508 -30.28 -20.81 3.66
CA GLN A 508 -30.38 -19.72 2.67
C GLN A 508 -29.38 -18.59 2.92
N LEU A 509 -29.19 -18.14 4.16
CA LEU A 509 -28.22 -17.12 4.52
C LEU A 509 -26.79 -17.59 4.26
N LYS A 510 -26.50 -18.86 4.58
CA LYS A 510 -25.20 -19.47 4.29
C LYS A 510 -24.93 -19.53 2.78
N ASP A 511 -25.92 -19.97 1.97
CA ASP A 511 -25.79 -19.99 0.52
C ASP A 511 -25.55 -18.59 -0.05
N GLN A 512 -26.20 -17.55 0.50
CA GLN A 512 -25.95 -16.15 0.14
C GLN A 512 -24.53 -15.71 0.51
N LEU A 513 -24.03 -16.12 1.67
CA LEU A 513 -22.67 -15.79 2.12
C LEU A 513 -21.62 -16.43 1.20
N GLU A 514 -21.78 -17.72 0.85
CA GLU A 514 -20.88 -18.47 -0.02
C GLU A 514 -20.91 -17.94 -1.47
N ALA A 515 -22.11 -17.61 -1.98
CA ALA A 515 -22.29 -17.07 -3.32
C ALA A 515 -21.80 -15.61 -3.48
N HIS A 516 -21.53 -14.91 -2.38
CA HIS A 516 -21.16 -13.52 -2.44
C HIS A 516 -19.77 -13.32 -3.09
N ARG A 517 -19.71 -12.38 -4.07
CA ARG A 517 -18.52 -12.18 -4.91
C ARG A 517 -17.30 -11.59 -4.18
N LYS A 518 -17.48 -11.01 -2.98
CA LYS A 518 -16.39 -10.47 -2.19
C LYS A 518 -15.90 -11.45 -1.15
N ASN A 519 -14.60 -11.45 -0.87
CA ASN A 519 -14.00 -12.24 0.20
C ASN A 519 -13.99 -11.43 1.49
N LEU A 520 -14.46 -12.07 2.55
CA LEU A 520 -14.42 -11.56 3.91
C LEU A 520 -14.41 -12.76 4.86
N PHE A 521 -13.96 -12.59 6.08
CA PHE A 521 -13.93 -13.61 7.14
C PHE A 521 -12.92 -14.75 6.95
N GLY A 522 -12.33 -14.94 5.75
CA GLY A 522 -11.27 -15.92 5.49
C GLY A 522 -11.59 -17.33 5.99
N ASP A 523 -12.64 -17.96 5.52
CA ASP A 523 -13.11 -19.32 5.89
C ASP A 523 -13.51 -19.52 7.36
N GLN A 524 -13.47 -18.46 8.19
CA GLN A 524 -13.77 -18.57 9.62
C GLN A 524 -15.28 -18.66 9.94
N ILE A 525 -16.14 -18.39 8.98
CA ILE A 525 -17.60 -18.60 9.11
C ILE A 525 -18.03 -19.84 8.34
N GLU A 526 -17.77 -19.87 7.03
CA GLU A 526 -18.26 -20.93 6.12
C GLU A 526 -17.74 -22.31 6.53
N GLY A 527 -16.42 -22.45 6.75
CA GLY A 527 -15.79 -23.72 7.11
C GLY A 527 -16.31 -24.30 8.43
N PRO A 528 -16.18 -23.58 9.57
CA PRO A 528 -16.66 -24.06 10.86
C PRO A 528 -18.16 -24.31 10.94
N ILE A 529 -18.99 -23.55 10.23
CA ILE A 529 -20.44 -23.82 10.17
C ILE A 529 -20.70 -25.12 9.45
N ASN A 530 -20.03 -25.41 8.33
CA ASN A 530 -20.17 -26.65 7.59
C ASN A 530 -19.79 -27.85 8.46
N GLU A 531 -18.70 -27.79 9.21
CA GLU A 531 -18.29 -28.82 10.16
C GLU A 531 -19.35 -29.01 11.25
N LEU A 532 -19.82 -27.93 11.88
CA LEU A 532 -20.79 -27.96 12.93
C LEU A 532 -22.15 -28.53 12.44
N MET A 533 -22.62 -28.10 11.28
CA MET A 533 -23.86 -28.60 10.68
C MET A 533 -23.76 -30.10 10.33
N ALA A 534 -22.61 -30.56 9.84
CA ALA A 534 -22.38 -32.00 9.58
C ALA A 534 -22.37 -32.80 10.88
N GLU A 535 -21.77 -32.33 11.96
CA GLU A 535 -21.80 -32.97 13.28
C GLU A 535 -23.23 -32.99 13.89
N LEU A 536 -24.04 -31.95 13.63
CA LEU A 536 -25.43 -31.89 14.09
C LEU A 536 -26.35 -32.86 13.32
N GLN A 537 -26.02 -33.21 12.08
CA GLN A 537 -26.79 -34.14 11.23
C GLN A 537 -26.39 -35.62 11.41
N SER A 538 -25.19 -35.88 11.96
CA SER A 538 -24.66 -37.23 12.20
C SER A 538 -25.19 -37.81 13.52
#